data_a14a807abf114f1c6f799ea95ba4ab78
#
_entry.id   a14a807abf114f1c6f799ea95ba4ab78
#
_cell.length_a   1.000
_cell.length_b   1.000
_cell.length_c   1.000
_cell.angle_alpha   90.00
_cell.angle_beta   90.00
_cell.angle_gamma   90.00
#
_symmetry.space_group_name_H-M   'P 1'
#
loop_
_entity.id
_entity.type
_entity.pdbx_description
1 polymer ?
#
loop_
_entity_poly.entity_id
_entity_poly.type
_entity_poly.pdbx_seq_one_letter_code
_entity_poly.pdbx_strand_id
1 'polypeptide(L)'
;MQPQSIAIIGAGTAGLATAALLAQQGHTVTLIERAPALEPVGAGLLLQPAGLSVLHRMGLYQSMCRYGAHINALVGHTCSGRAIMNSHYRPLGEQTHGLGIHRASLCHVLDSHLQTLPHQRRMGCTVLTVDSQAHQTLVTLEKNQRTEVLAFDAVLIANGSHSQLRPAAWTRYDRLYPWGAMWAMLPMAAPFDVPLLQQRYHRASAMAGILPTGSRPDQPETPLASFFWSLPVTEIAQWQQPDFAASPFEKWRGALHTFWPQLDEVLTPLTQAQQLTPATYRDVIMSKWGDNRLGVIGDAAHAMSPQLGQGANMALLDAWALSDAMQQSDNWHQVWRHYHQQRGPQIRFYQRMSRWLTPAFQSHSRAVATGRDILFPLLSHLPWMRLQMAKTIAGLKTGLLR
;
A
#
# COMPACT_ATOMS: atom_id res chain seq x y z
N MET A 1 -4.30 -25.64 13.16
CA MET A 1 -4.13 -26.69 12.11
C MET A 1 -2.82 -27.44 12.31
N GLN A 2 -2.72 -28.69 11.83
CA GLN A 2 -1.43 -29.41 11.69
C GLN A 2 -0.50 -28.63 10.73
N PRO A 3 0.84 -28.79 10.85
CA PRO A 3 1.77 -28.20 9.88
C PRO A 3 1.41 -28.51 8.43
N GLN A 4 1.42 -27.48 7.61
CA GLN A 4 1.05 -27.54 6.18
C GLN A 4 2.21 -27.08 5.33
N SER A 5 2.34 -27.60 4.12
CA SER A 5 3.19 -27.08 3.05
C SER A 5 2.45 -25.97 2.31
N ILE A 6 2.91 -24.73 2.41
CA ILE A 6 2.18 -23.57 1.90
C ILE A 6 3.07 -22.77 0.94
N ALA A 7 2.61 -22.59 -0.31
CA ALA A 7 3.23 -21.65 -1.22
C ALA A 7 2.63 -20.24 -1.06
N ILE A 8 3.48 -19.22 -1.02
CA ILE A 8 3.10 -17.81 -1.01
C ILE A 8 3.67 -17.15 -2.26
N ILE A 9 2.80 -16.65 -3.12
CA ILE A 9 3.17 -16.08 -4.41
C ILE A 9 3.25 -14.56 -4.29
N GLY A 10 4.44 -14.01 -4.38
CA GLY A 10 4.75 -12.58 -4.26
C GLY A 10 5.45 -12.23 -2.95
N ALA A 11 6.61 -11.59 -3.04
CA ALA A 11 7.43 -11.15 -1.92
C ALA A 11 7.23 -9.64 -1.59
N GLY A 12 6.01 -9.14 -1.75
CA GLY A 12 5.61 -7.83 -1.25
C GLY A 12 5.23 -7.86 0.24
N THR A 13 4.71 -6.74 0.75
CA THR A 13 4.32 -6.59 2.17
C THR A 13 3.42 -7.74 2.67
N ALA A 14 2.36 -8.08 1.91
CA ALA A 14 1.45 -9.17 2.28
C ALA A 14 2.16 -10.53 2.31
N GLY A 15 2.93 -10.84 1.27
CA GLY A 15 3.59 -12.13 1.16
C GLY A 15 4.67 -12.33 2.20
N LEU A 16 5.56 -11.34 2.41
CA LEU A 16 6.62 -11.42 3.42
C LEU A 16 6.07 -11.53 4.84
N ALA A 17 5.08 -10.70 5.20
CA ALA A 17 4.47 -10.75 6.52
C ALA A 17 3.74 -12.08 6.76
N THR A 18 3.02 -12.58 5.76
CA THR A 18 2.32 -13.89 5.85
C THR A 18 3.32 -15.03 5.95
N ALA A 19 4.40 -15.01 5.14
CA ALA A 19 5.44 -16.02 5.18
C ALA A 19 6.10 -16.10 6.57
N ALA A 20 6.45 -14.95 7.16
CA ALA A 20 7.05 -14.90 8.48
C ALA A 20 6.10 -15.46 9.55
N LEU A 21 4.85 -15.02 9.57
CA LEU A 21 3.86 -15.47 10.55
C LEU A 21 3.57 -16.97 10.45
N LEU A 22 3.43 -17.50 9.24
CA LEU A 22 3.13 -18.94 9.06
C LEU A 22 4.36 -19.82 9.32
N ALA A 23 5.57 -19.37 8.94
CA ALA A 23 6.80 -20.08 9.27
C ALA A 23 7.02 -20.12 10.80
N GLN A 24 6.70 -19.04 11.51
CA GLN A 24 6.75 -18.98 12.97
C GLN A 24 5.77 -19.94 13.65
N GLN A 25 4.67 -20.28 12.98
CA GLN A 25 3.68 -21.28 13.43
C GLN A 25 4.08 -22.73 13.11
N GLY A 26 5.23 -22.95 12.49
CA GLY A 26 5.74 -24.27 12.14
C GLY A 26 5.23 -24.84 10.81
N HIS A 27 4.60 -24.02 9.96
CA HIS A 27 4.26 -24.41 8.60
C HIS A 27 5.50 -24.44 7.70
N THR A 28 5.55 -25.35 6.73
CA THR A 28 6.59 -25.38 5.70
C THR A 28 6.26 -24.35 4.62
N VAL A 29 6.87 -23.19 4.68
CA VAL A 29 6.57 -22.06 3.77
C VAL A 29 7.53 -22.02 2.60
N THR A 30 7.01 -21.92 1.37
CA THR A 30 7.76 -21.64 0.15
C THR A 30 7.32 -20.27 -0.39
N LEU A 31 8.21 -19.28 -0.36
CA LEU A 31 7.98 -17.95 -0.94
C LEU A 31 8.44 -17.95 -2.41
N ILE A 32 7.53 -17.63 -3.33
CA ILE A 32 7.78 -17.60 -4.78
C ILE A 32 7.68 -16.16 -5.27
N GLU A 33 8.75 -15.63 -5.90
CA GLU A 33 8.81 -14.26 -6.40
C GLU A 33 9.40 -14.23 -7.82
N ARG A 34 8.80 -13.43 -8.69
CA ARG A 34 9.27 -13.26 -10.09
C ARG A 34 10.55 -12.47 -10.20
N ALA A 35 10.78 -11.52 -9.28
CA ALA A 35 12.03 -10.78 -9.25
C ALA A 35 13.19 -11.68 -8.79
N PRO A 36 14.37 -11.55 -9.38
CA PRO A 36 15.54 -12.35 -8.99
C PRO A 36 16.05 -12.00 -7.59
N ALA A 37 15.80 -10.76 -7.14
CA ALA A 37 16.13 -10.26 -5.81
C ALA A 37 15.09 -9.23 -5.36
N LEU A 38 15.03 -8.95 -4.06
CA LEU A 38 14.26 -7.83 -3.50
C LEU A 38 15.08 -6.56 -3.67
N GLU A 39 14.74 -5.77 -4.67
CA GLU A 39 15.42 -4.52 -4.96
C GLU A 39 14.94 -3.38 -4.05
N PRO A 40 15.82 -2.41 -3.73
CA PRO A 40 15.49 -1.24 -2.92
C PRO A 40 14.70 -0.19 -3.71
N VAL A 41 13.69 -0.62 -4.48
CA VAL A 41 12.86 0.24 -5.32
C VAL A 41 11.47 0.45 -4.71
N GLY A 42 10.89 1.58 -5.02
CA GLY A 42 9.50 1.90 -4.67
C GLY A 42 9.34 3.29 -4.09
N ALA A 43 8.09 3.69 -3.91
CA ALA A 43 7.71 4.96 -3.32
C ALA A 43 7.68 4.87 -1.78
N GLY A 44 7.58 6.03 -1.15
CA GLY A 44 7.22 6.12 0.25
C GLY A 44 5.78 5.67 0.49
N LEU A 45 5.52 5.15 1.65
CA LEU A 45 4.19 4.78 2.11
C LEU A 45 4.01 5.17 3.58
N LEU A 46 2.76 5.29 4.00
CA LEU A 46 2.41 5.64 5.37
C LEU A 46 1.83 4.42 6.08
N LEU A 47 2.59 3.89 7.03
CA LEU A 47 2.06 2.90 7.96
C LEU A 47 1.19 3.62 9.00
N GLN A 48 -0.05 3.20 9.06
CA GLN A 48 -1.07 3.72 9.95
C GLN A 48 -1.09 2.93 11.27
N PRO A 49 -1.71 3.45 12.32
CA PRO A 49 -1.80 2.75 13.61
C PRO A 49 -2.26 1.29 13.52
N ALA A 50 -3.20 0.98 12.63
CA ALA A 50 -3.65 -0.40 12.43
C ALA A 50 -2.55 -1.32 11.90
N GLY A 51 -1.77 -0.88 10.90
CA GLY A 51 -0.61 -1.64 10.40
C GLY A 51 0.52 -1.71 11.42
N LEU A 52 0.79 -0.61 12.13
CA LEU A 52 1.80 -0.58 13.20
C LEU A 52 1.46 -1.55 14.34
N SER A 53 0.18 -1.75 14.66
CA SER A 53 -0.25 -2.71 15.68
C SER A 53 0.12 -4.15 15.30
N VAL A 54 0.10 -4.50 14.01
CA VAL A 54 0.57 -5.82 13.53
C VAL A 54 2.09 -5.94 13.71
N LEU A 55 2.84 -4.91 13.33
CA LEU A 55 4.29 -4.91 13.49
C LEU A 55 4.72 -4.97 14.96
N HIS A 56 3.96 -4.34 15.86
CA HIS A 56 4.15 -4.52 17.32
C HIS A 56 3.97 -5.97 17.74
N ARG A 57 2.91 -6.63 17.30
CA ARG A 57 2.64 -8.05 17.61
C ARG A 57 3.69 -8.99 17.02
N MET A 58 4.26 -8.64 15.88
CA MET A 58 5.38 -9.37 15.27
C MET A 58 6.74 -9.07 15.93
N GLY A 59 6.82 -8.13 16.87
CA GLY A 59 8.08 -7.69 17.49
C GLY A 59 8.95 -6.82 16.57
N LEU A 60 8.42 -6.30 15.44
CA LEU A 60 9.17 -5.61 14.40
C LEU A 60 9.07 -4.08 14.47
N TYR A 61 8.26 -3.54 15.37
CA TYR A 61 8.00 -2.10 15.43
C TYR A 61 9.28 -1.27 15.60
N GLN A 62 10.16 -1.65 16.53
CA GLN A 62 11.41 -0.92 16.77
C GLN A 62 12.35 -0.96 15.54
N SER A 63 12.39 -2.09 14.86
CA SER A 63 13.17 -2.23 13.62
C SER A 63 12.60 -1.35 12.49
N MET A 64 11.28 -1.19 12.41
CA MET A 64 10.63 -0.26 11.47
C MET A 64 10.94 1.19 11.80
N CYS A 65 10.92 1.58 13.08
CA CYS A 65 11.22 2.94 13.52
C CYS A 65 12.65 3.40 13.19
N ARG A 66 13.60 2.47 13.06
CA ARG A 66 14.98 2.80 12.64
C ARG A 66 15.04 3.39 11.22
N TYR A 67 14.12 3.00 10.36
CA TYR A 67 14.08 3.42 8.96
C TYR A 67 12.91 4.35 8.66
N GLY A 68 11.97 4.54 9.56
CA GLY A 68 10.78 5.35 9.33
C GLY A 68 10.84 6.72 9.99
N ALA A 69 9.99 7.63 9.52
CA ALA A 69 9.77 8.94 10.11
C ALA A 69 8.38 8.99 10.78
N HIS A 70 8.31 9.49 12.01
CA HIS A 70 7.03 9.68 12.71
C HIS A 70 6.16 10.70 11.99
N ILE A 71 4.86 10.42 11.86
CA ILE A 71 3.87 11.30 11.24
C ILE A 71 2.73 11.53 12.22
N ASN A 72 2.55 12.78 12.64
CA ASN A 72 1.54 13.16 13.63
C ASN A 72 0.20 13.55 13.00
N ALA A 73 0.24 14.00 11.75
CA ALA A 73 -0.96 14.44 11.05
C ALA A 73 -0.80 14.38 9.51
N LEU A 74 -1.96 14.41 8.85
CA LEU A 74 -2.11 14.60 7.42
C LEU A 74 -2.76 15.96 7.21
N VAL A 75 -2.06 16.87 6.53
CA VAL A 75 -2.54 18.23 6.26
C VAL A 75 -2.62 18.48 4.76
N GLY A 76 -3.68 19.13 4.34
CA GLY A 76 -3.91 19.41 2.93
C GLY A 76 -4.52 20.80 2.71
N HIS A 77 -3.94 21.57 1.78
CA HIS A 77 -4.34 22.92 1.47
C HIS A 77 -4.64 23.08 -0.02
N THR A 78 -5.52 23.99 -0.37
CA THR A 78 -5.64 24.48 -1.75
C THR A 78 -4.40 25.31 -2.14
N CYS A 79 -4.22 25.58 -3.43
CA CYS A 79 -3.19 26.51 -3.91
C CYS A 79 -3.33 27.91 -3.31
N SER A 80 -4.56 28.33 -2.94
CA SER A 80 -4.81 29.60 -2.25
C SER A 80 -4.54 29.55 -0.73
N GLY A 81 -4.01 28.45 -0.21
CA GLY A 81 -3.67 28.30 1.21
C GLY A 81 -4.82 27.89 2.13
N ARG A 82 -6.06 27.71 1.60
CA ARG A 82 -7.19 27.26 2.41
C ARG A 82 -7.00 25.80 2.83
N ALA A 83 -7.05 25.52 4.13
CA ALA A 83 -7.01 24.16 4.66
C ALA A 83 -8.29 23.40 4.28
N ILE A 84 -8.13 22.21 3.68
CA ILE A 84 -9.23 21.30 3.32
C ILE A 84 -9.11 19.94 4.00
N MET A 85 -7.93 19.59 4.46
CA MET A 85 -7.69 18.41 5.27
C MET A 85 -6.76 18.76 6.43
N ASN A 86 -7.16 18.39 7.65
CA ASN A 86 -6.36 18.55 8.84
C ASN A 86 -6.71 17.39 9.79
N SER A 87 -6.11 16.24 9.52
CA SER A 87 -6.42 15.00 10.22
C SER A 87 -5.26 14.59 11.11
N HIS A 88 -5.45 14.66 12.42
CA HIS A 88 -4.47 14.30 13.43
C HIS A 88 -4.79 12.92 14.03
N TYR A 89 -3.75 12.20 14.48
CA TYR A 89 -3.92 10.97 15.24
C TYR A 89 -4.22 11.21 16.72
N ARG A 90 -3.89 12.40 17.25
CA ARG A 90 -4.07 12.79 18.66
C ARG A 90 -5.45 12.46 19.27
N PRO A 91 -6.60 12.55 18.55
CA PRO A 91 -7.88 12.12 19.08
C PRO A 91 -7.99 10.65 19.46
N LEU A 92 -7.04 9.81 19.03
CA LEU A 92 -6.95 8.39 19.36
C LEU A 92 -6.01 8.10 20.54
N GLY A 93 -5.28 9.12 21.02
CA GLY A 93 -4.31 9.04 22.10
C GLY A 93 -3.06 9.86 21.77
N GLU A 94 -2.43 10.45 22.79
CA GLU A 94 -1.31 11.39 22.59
C GLU A 94 -0.09 10.76 21.91
N GLN A 95 0.15 9.47 22.08
CA GLN A 95 1.26 8.75 21.49
C GLN A 95 0.91 8.09 20.14
N THR A 96 -0.34 8.26 19.67
CA THR A 96 -0.77 7.66 18.41
C THR A 96 -0.20 8.45 17.24
N HIS A 97 0.47 7.76 16.33
CA HIS A 97 1.10 8.35 15.14
C HIS A 97 1.07 7.36 13.97
N GLY A 98 1.32 7.86 12.78
CA GLY A 98 1.70 7.06 11.62
C GLY A 98 3.22 6.97 11.50
N LEU A 99 3.71 6.11 10.63
CA LEU A 99 5.13 5.98 10.29
C LEU A 99 5.28 6.06 8.77
N GLY A 100 5.83 7.18 8.29
CA GLY A 100 6.25 7.28 6.90
C GLY A 100 7.50 6.41 6.70
N ILE A 101 7.50 5.56 5.69
CA ILE A 101 8.61 4.64 5.45
C ILE A 101 8.80 4.39 3.95
N HIS A 102 10.03 4.21 3.52
CA HIS A 102 10.32 3.73 2.18
C HIS A 102 9.86 2.26 2.03
N ARG A 103 9.20 1.92 0.92
CA ARG A 103 8.70 0.55 0.69
C ARG A 103 9.80 -0.51 0.82
N ALA A 104 11.00 -0.22 0.31
CA ALA A 104 12.13 -1.13 0.44
C ALA A 104 12.54 -1.37 1.88
N SER A 105 12.49 -0.35 2.75
CA SER A 105 12.80 -0.48 4.18
C SER A 105 11.78 -1.37 4.90
N LEU A 106 10.50 -1.21 4.59
CA LEU A 106 9.45 -2.10 5.09
C LEU A 106 9.70 -3.55 4.67
N CYS A 107 9.96 -3.77 3.36
CA CYS A 107 10.24 -5.12 2.85
C CYS A 107 11.54 -5.68 3.44
N HIS A 108 12.58 -4.87 3.60
CA HIS A 108 13.85 -5.28 4.21
C HIS A 108 13.66 -5.79 5.64
N VAL A 109 12.93 -5.06 6.48
CA VAL A 109 12.68 -5.49 7.87
C VAL A 109 11.87 -6.78 7.93
N LEU A 110 10.81 -6.89 7.10
CA LEU A 110 10.00 -8.12 7.02
C LEU A 110 10.82 -9.30 6.50
N ASP A 111 11.65 -9.07 5.49
CA ASP A 111 12.51 -10.07 4.90
C ASP A 111 13.62 -10.54 5.85
N SER A 112 14.28 -9.61 6.53
CA SER A 112 15.31 -9.93 7.53
C SER A 112 14.74 -10.77 8.68
N HIS A 113 13.51 -10.50 9.09
CA HIS A 113 12.82 -11.32 10.06
C HIS A 113 12.50 -12.72 9.50
N LEU A 114 11.96 -12.80 8.29
CA LEU A 114 11.69 -14.09 7.64
C LEU A 114 12.95 -14.95 7.49
N GLN A 115 14.11 -14.33 7.23
CA GLN A 115 15.40 -15.04 7.13
C GLN A 115 15.83 -15.74 8.42
N THR A 116 15.33 -15.31 9.57
CA THR A 116 15.58 -15.99 10.87
C THR A 116 14.71 -17.23 11.09
N LEU A 117 13.75 -17.50 10.20
CA LEU A 117 12.76 -18.57 10.32
C LEU A 117 12.97 -19.65 9.23
N PRO A 118 12.61 -20.91 9.50
CA PRO A 118 12.69 -21.96 8.48
C PRO A 118 11.73 -21.68 7.31
N HIS A 119 12.25 -21.50 6.11
CA HIS A 119 11.44 -21.32 4.90
C HIS A 119 12.24 -21.64 3.65
N GLN A 120 11.56 -21.83 2.53
CA GLN A 120 12.15 -21.96 1.20
C GLN A 120 11.88 -20.73 0.35
N ARG A 121 12.79 -20.40 -0.58
CA ARG A 121 12.66 -19.29 -1.53
C ARG A 121 12.83 -19.76 -2.97
N ARG A 122 11.94 -19.29 -3.82
CA ARG A 122 12.00 -19.46 -5.27
C ARG A 122 11.97 -18.08 -5.92
N MET A 123 13.16 -17.46 -6.02
CA MET A 123 13.33 -16.15 -6.66
C MET A 123 13.58 -16.28 -8.15
N GLY A 124 13.17 -15.24 -8.93
CA GLY A 124 13.25 -15.28 -10.39
C GLY A 124 12.27 -16.27 -11.02
N CYS A 125 11.18 -16.60 -10.33
CA CYS A 125 10.19 -17.58 -10.76
C CYS A 125 8.84 -16.90 -11.05
N THR A 126 8.38 -16.98 -12.28
CA THR A 126 7.04 -16.52 -12.66
C THR A 126 6.03 -17.65 -12.50
N VAL A 127 5.02 -17.44 -11.67
CA VAL A 127 3.91 -18.39 -11.58
C VAL A 127 2.96 -18.19 -12.75
N LEU A 128 2.74 -19.23 -13.52
CA LEU A 128 1.88 -19.25 -14.70
C LEU A 128 0.44 -19.59 -14.34
N THR A 129 0.25 -20.68 -13.56
CA THR A 129 -1.07 -21.15 -13.15
C THR A 129 -1.08 -21.66 -11.71
N VAL A 130 -2.25 -21.62 -11.09
CA VAL A 130 -2.55 -22.22 -9.79
C VAL A 130 -3.81 -23.06 -9.97
N ASP A 131 -3.71 -24.38 -9.74
CA ASP A 131 -4.81 -25.32 -9.84
C ASP A 131 -5.11 -25.94 -8.46
N SER A 132 -6.24 -25.52 -7.87
CA SER A 132 -6.66 -25.98 -6.53
C SER A 132 -7.51 -27.25 -6.65
N GLN A 133 -6.95 -28.37 -6.21
CA GLN A 133 -7.58 -29.68 -6.19
C GLN A 133 -8.10 -30.04 -4.79
N ALA A 134 -8.77 -31.19 -4.68
CA ALA A 134 -9.39 -31.61 -3.41
C ALA A 134 -8.38 -31.77 -2.26
N HIS A 135 -7.19 -32.31 -2.55
CA HIS A 135 -6.20 -32.68 -1.53
C HIS A 135 -4.92 -31.84 -1.58
N GLN A 136 -4.65 -31.15 -2.68
CA GLN A 136 -3.45 -30.34 -2.90
C GLN A 136 -3.75 -29.19 -3.86
N THR A 137 -2.83 -28.23 -3.93
CA THR A 137 -2.85 -27.17 -4.94
C THR A 137 -1.57 -27.25 -5.76
N LEU A 138 -1.70 -27.31 -7.08
CA LEU A 138 -0.59 -27.35 -8.01
C LEU A 138 -0.23 -25.93 -8.45
N VAL A 139 1.06 -25.64 -8.46
CA VAL A 139 1.62 -24.37 -8.94
C VAL A 139 2.53 -24.67 -10.11
N THR A 140 2.16 -24.17 -11.29
CA THR A 140 3.04 -24.17 -12.45
C THR A 140 3.85 -22.90 -12.47
N LEU A 141 5.15 -23.01 -12.41
CA LEU A 141 6.07 -21.88 -12.45
C LEU A 141 7.08 -22.01 -13.59
N GLU A 142 7.56 -20.87 -14.05
CA GLU A 142 8.61 -20.78 -15.07
C GLU A 142 9.83 -20.06 -14.48
N LYS A 143 11.00 -20.65 -14.73
CA LYS A 143 12.32 -20.04 -14.46
C LYS A 143 13.28 -20.35 -15.61
N ASN A 144 13.89 -19.32 -16.19
CA ASN A 144 14.85 -19.48 -17.30
C ASN A 144 14.28 -20.33 -18.45
N GLN A 145 13.04 -20.07 -18.85
CA GLN A 145 12.31 -20.79 -19.92
C GLN A 145 12.05 -22.30 -19.64
N ARG A 146 12.24 -22.72 -18.39
CA ARG A 146 11.90 -24.09 -17.97
C ARG A 146 10.69 -24.03 -17.07
N THR A 147 9.74 -24.91 -17.34
CA THR A 147 8.51 -25.03 -16.55
C THR A 147 8.64 -26.16 -15.55
N GLU A 148 8.20 -25.91 -14.33
CA GLU A 148 8.14 -26.87 -13.22
C GLU A 148 6.76 -26.84 -12.60
N VAL A 149 6.26 -27.98 -12.15
CA VAL A 149 5.00 -28.09 -11.39
C VAL A 149 5.32 -28.54 -9.98
N LEU A 150 4.88 -27.76 -9.00
CA LEU A 150 5.04 -28.04 -7.57
C LEU A 150 3.67 -28.26 -6.94
N ALA A 151 3.62 -29.17 -5.98
CA ALA A 151 2.42 -29.45 -5.19
C ALA A 151 2.56 -28.93 -3.75
N PHE A 152 1.51 -28.32 -3.26
CA PHE A 152 1.43 -27.77 -1.90
C PHE A 152 0.09 -28.13 -1.26
N ASP A 153 0.05 -28.16 0.07
CA ASP A 153 -1.23 -28.30 0.78
C ASP A 153 -2.14 -27.10 0.56
N ALA A 154 -1.56 -25.90 0.42
CA ALA A 154 -2.32 -24.69 0.09
C ALA A 154 -1.44 -23.64 -0.61
N VAL A 155 -2.09 -22.70 -1.30
CA VAL A 155 -1.45 -21.59 -2.01
C VAL A 155 -2.11 -20.25 -1.65
N LEU A 156 -1.28 -19.25 -1.36
CA LEU A 156 -1.69 -17.88 -1.07
C LEU A 156 -1.16 -16.93 -2.15
N ILE A 157 -2.06 -16.30 -2.88
CA ILE A 157 -1.74 -15.34 -3.94
C ILE A 157 -1.62 -13.95 -3.29
N ALA A 158 -0.41 -13.39 -3.27
CA ALA A 158 -0.05 -12.09 -2.69
C ALA A 158 0.77 -11.22 -3.66
N ASN A 159 0.63 -11.44 -4.97
CA ASN A 159 1.46 -10.86 -6.03
C ASN A 159 0.99 -9.47 -6.53
N GLY A 160 0.22 -8.75 -5.69
CA GLY A 160 -0.10 -7.35 -5.89
C GLY A 160 -1.30 -7.08 -6.81
N SER A 161 -1.57 -5.78 -7.02
CA SER A 161 -2.78 -5.30 -7.69
C SER A 161 -2.92 -5.76 -9.16
N HIS A 162 -1.82 -6.06 -9.84
CA HIS A 162 -1.79 -6.52 -11.24
C HIS A 162 -1.80 -8.05 -11.37
N SER A 163 -2.19 -8.78 -10.31
CA SER A 163 -2.26 -10.25 -10.34
C SER A 163 -3.11 -10.76 -11.50
N GLN A 164 -2.57 -11.70 -12.27
CA GLN A 164 -3.29 -12.47 -13.28
C GLN A 164 -3.77 -13.84 -12.73
N LEU A 165 -3.42 -14.14 -11.49
CA LEU A 165 -3.72 -15.44 -10.85
C LEU A 165 -5.03 -15.42 -10.05
N ARG A 166 -5.73 -14.29 -10.00
CA ARG A 166 -7.05 -14.21 -9.32
C ARG A 166 -8.04 -15.15 -9.97
N PRO A 167 -8.75 -16.01 -9.20
CA PRO A 167 -9.82 -16.81 -9.77
C PRO A 167 -10.91 -15.93 -10.37
N ALA A 168 -11.19 -16.10 -11.66
CA ALA A 168 -12.19 -15.28 -12.37
C ALA A 168 -13.57 -15.39 -11.73
N ALA A 169 -13.98 -16.58 -11.27
CA ALA A 169 -15.25 -16.81 -10.58
C ALA A 169 -15.39 -16.03 -9.24
N TRP A 170 -14.28 -15.60 -8.63
CA TRP A 170 -14.30 -14.81 -7.39
C TRP A 170 -14.20 -13.31 -7.65
N THR A 171 -13.70 -12.90 -8.82
CA THR A 171 -13.45 -11.51 -9.18
C THR A 171 -14.72 -10.87 -9.72
N ARG A 172 -15.28 -9.93 -8.96
CA ARG A 172 -16.48 -9.16 -9.37
C ARG A 172 -16.14 -7.90 -10.15
N TYR A 173 -14.97 -7.34 -9.84
CA TYR A 173 -14.55 -6.07 -10.42
C TYR A 173 -13.01 -6.01 -10.39
N ASP A 174 -12.42 -5.64 -11.51
CA ASP A 174 -10.98 -5.43 -11.64
C ASP A 174 -10.74 -4.39 -12.76
N ARG A 175 -10.50 -3.14 -12.37
CA ARG A 175 -10.28 -2.06 -13.33
C ARG A 175 -9.12 -1.16 -12.91
N LEU A 176 -8.43 -0.65 -13.90
CA LEU A 176 -7.44 0.41 -13.73
C LEU A 176 -8.17 1.71 -13.34
N TYR A 177 -7.66 2.42 -12.35
CA TYR A 177 -8.10 3.77 -12.06
C TYR A 177 -7.68 4.70 -13.20
N PRO A 178 -8.52 5.70 -13.55
CA PRO A 178 -8.19 6.67 -14.58
C PRO A 178 -7.09 7.65 -14.14
N TRP A 179 -6.72 7.65 -12.87
CA TRP A 179 -5.68 8.47 -12.27
C TRP A 179 -4.58 7.61 -11.66
N GLY A 180 -3.35 8.13 -11.75
CA GLY A 180 -2.18 7.57 -11.10
C GLY A 180 -1.35 8.68 -10.48
N ALA A 181 -0.06 8.43 -10.29
CA ALA A 181 0.88 9.42 -9.81
C ALA A 181 2.29 9.16 -10.37
N MET A 182 3.08 10.23 -10.44
CA MET A 182 4.52 10.18 -10.59
C MET A 182 5.15 10.36 -9.21
N TRP A 183 6.11 9.52 -8.86
CA TRP A 183 6.77 9.50 -7.55
C TRP A 183 8.26 9.76 -7.69
N ALA A 184 8.83 10.45 -6.71
CA ALA A 184 10.26 10.56 -6.53
C ALA A 184 10.63 10.37 -5.05
N MET A 185 11.77 9.71 -4.80
CA MET A 185 12.41 9.69 -3.50
C MET A 185 13.52 10.74 -3.52
N LEU A 186 13.45 11.70 -2.61
CA LEU A 186 14.30 12.88 -2.57
C LEU A 186 14.95 13.00 -1.19
N PRO A 187 16.15 13.58 -1.07
CA PRO A 187 16.67 13.97 0.21
C PRO A 187 15.67 14.88 0.97
N MET A 188 15.57 14.66 2.27
CA MET A 188 14.74 15.52 3.11
C MET A 188 15.35 16.92 3.16
N ALA A 189 14.51 17.95 3.00
CA ALA A 189 14.89 19.35 3.13
C ALA A 189 13.79 20.18 3.79
N ALA A 190 14.17 21.31 4.37
CA ALA A 190 13.24 22.29 4.90
C ALA A 190 12.32 22.84 3.77
N PRO A 191 11.08 23.24 4.06
CA PRO A 191 10.43 23.22 5.37
C PRO A 191 9.64 21.91 5.63
N PHE A 192 9.98 20.81 4.98
CA PHE A 192 9.23 19.54 5.02
C PHE A 192 9.79 18.52 6.02
N ASP A 193 10.84 18.86 6.75
CA ASP A 193 11.45 18.09 7.85
C ASP A 193 10.60 18.09 9.14
N VAL A 194 9.31 18.07 8.97
CA VAL A 194 8.30 18.09 10.04
C VAL A 194 7.48 16.78 10.01
N PRO A 195 6.94 16.33 11.15
CA PRO A 195 6.23 15.05 11.24
C PRO A 195 4.82 15.09 10.62
N LEU A 196 4.73 15.52 9.37
CA LEU A 196 3.46 15.71 8.66
C LEU A 196 3.53 15.13 7.25
N LEU A 197 2.46 14.45 6.83
CA LEU A 197 2.17 14.32 5.40
C LEU A 197 1.53 15.62 4.94
N GLN A 198 2.20 16.36 4.06
CA GLN A 198 1.70 17.61 3.52
C GLN A 198 1.24 17.43 2.07
N GLN A 199 0.09 18.02 1.75
CA GLN A 199 -0.51 17.92 0.41
C GLN A 199 -1.05 19.26 -0.06
N ARG A 200 -0.96 19.51 -1.37
CA ARG A 200 -1.62 20.63 -2.03
C ARG A 200 -2.53 20.16 -3.15
N TYR A 201 -3.58 20.95 -3.37
CA TYR A 201 -4.63 20.62 -4.32
C TYR A 201 -4.98 21.82 -5.18
N HIS A 202 -5.02 21.63 -6.50
CA HIS A 202 -5.68 22.54 -7.41
C HIS A 202 -6.97 21.90 -7.90
N ARG A 203 -8.10 22.36 -7.33
CA ARG A 203 -9.40 21.70 -7.54
C ARG A 203 -9.30 20.20 -7.21
N ALA A 204 -9.88 19.32 -8.05
CA ALA A 204 -9.70 17.88 -7.98
C ALA A 204 -8.80 17.33 -9.10
N SER A 205 -8.20 18.21 -9.92
CA SER A 205 -7.47 17.82 -11.13
C SER A 205 -5.95 17.74 -10.94
N ALA A 206 -5.40 18.34 -9.89
CA ALA A 206 -3.99 18.22 -9.57
C ALA A 206 -3.78 18.13 -8.06
N MET A 207 -2.91 17.22 -7.66
CA MET A 207 -2.54 16.98 -6.27
C MET A 207 -1.05 16.67 -6.20
N ALA A 208 -0.35 17.38 -5.33
CA ALA A 208 1.02 17.04 -4.95
C ALA A 208 1.08 16.75 -3.45
N GLY A 209 2.03 15.93 -3.05
CA GLY A 209 2.28 15.71 -1.63
C GLY A 209 3.72 15.34 -1.35
N ILE A 210 4.11 15.62 -0.13
CA ILE A 210 5.40 15.25 0.46
C ILE A 210 5.17 14.51 1.75
N LEU A 211 5.83 13.37 1.88
CA LEU A 211 5.81 12.51 3.04
C LEU A 211 7.23 12.24 3.52
N PRO A 212 7.62 12.63 4.73
CA PRO A 212 8.84 12.13 5.38
C PRO A 212 8.81 10.59 5.45
N THR A 213 9.88 9.93 5.02
CA THR A 213 9.93 8.46 4.94
C THR A 213 11.12 7.85 5.66
N GLY A 214 11.83 8.64 6.46
CA GLY A 214 13.04 8.17 7.14
C GLY A 214 14.14 7.81 6.15
N SER A 215 14.79 6.67 6.31
CA SER A 215 15.96 6.29 5.51
C SER A 215 15.81 4.92 4.85
N ARG A 216 16.74 4.60 3.96
CA ARG A 216 16.84 3.27 3.33
C ARG A 216 17.93 2.44 4.01
N PRO A 217 17.82 1.10 3.99
CA PRO A 217 18.83 0.21 4.58
C PRO A 217 20.23 0.38 3.99
N ASP A 218 20.32 0.69 2.71
CA ASP A 218 21.57 0.95 1.99
C ASP A 218 22.12 2.38 2.19
N GLN A 219 21.31 3.30 2.76
CA GLN A 219 21.65 4.70 3.07
C GLN A 219 21.00 5.12 4.40
N PRO A 220 21.37 4.51 5.54
CA PRO A 220 20.67 4.70 6.81
C PRO A 220 20.81 6.11 7.40
N GLU A 221 21.87 6.83 7.01
CA GLU A 221 22.14 8.19 7.50
C GLU A 221 21.48 9.29 6.65
N THR A 222 20.77 8.92 5.57
CA THR A 222 20.19 9.89 4.65
C THR A 222 18.67 9.93 4.83
N PRO A 223 18.12 10.94 5.52
CA PRO A 223 16.68 11.13 5.61
C PRO A 223 16.09 11.44 4.24
N LEU A 224 14.98 10.78 3.91
CA LEU A 224 14.30 10.89 2.63
C LEU A 224 12.87 11.41 2.80
N ALA A 225 12.40 12.10 1.77
CA ALA A 225 11.00 12.43 1.55
C ALA A 225 10.49 11.75 0.28
N SER A 226 9.29 11.25 0.33
CA SER A 226 8.57 10.79 -0.85
C SER A 226 7.72 11.93 -1.40
N PHE A 227 8.07 12.40 -2.57
CA PHE A 227 7.26 13.32 -3.36
C PHE A 227 6.32 12.55 -4.26
N PHE A 228 5.08 13.02 -4.43
CA PHE A 228 4.17 12.51 -5.44
C PHE A 228 3.39 13.62 -6.13
N TRP A 229 3.13 13.42 -7.42
CA TRP A 229 2.30 14.26 -8.27
C TRP A 229 1.25 13.40 -8.96
N SER A 230 -0.02 13.69 -8.70
CA SER A 230 -1.14 12.93 -9.27
C SER A 230 -1.57 13.50 -10.62
N LEU A 231 -1.78 12.60 -11.59
CA LEU A 231 -2.22 12.95 -12.94
C LEU A 231 -3.02 11.78 -13.58
N PRO A 232 -3.77 12.07 -14.66
CA PRO A 232 -4.44 11.03 -15.46
C PRO A 232 -3.46 9.99 -16.00
N VAL A 233 -3.88 8.72 -16.03
CA VAL A 233 -3.04 7.62 -16.55
C VAL A 233 -2.62 7.84 -18.00
N THR A 234 -3.46 8.49 -18.81
CA THR A 234 -3.14 8.86 -20.19
C THR A 234 -1.95 9.83 -20.30
N GLU A 235 -1.78 10.70 -19.32
CA GLU A 235 -0.64 11.60 -19.25
C GLU A 235 0.61 10.86 -18.73
N ILE A 236 0.49 9.95 -17.76
CA ILE A 236 1.61 9.12 -17.26
C ILE A 236 2.28 8.38 -18.42
N ALA A 237 1.51 7.82 -19.35
CA ALA A 237 2.06 7.11 -20.51
C ALA A 237 2.96 7.98 -21.39
N GLN A 238 2.66 9.29 -21.49
CA GLN A 238 3.50 10.23 -22.25
C GLN A 238 4.85 10.48 -21.55
N TRP A 239 4.88 10.51 -20.21
CA TRP A 239 6.10 10.70 -19.42
C TRP A 239 7.08 9.53 -19.49
N GLN A 240 6.62 8.36 -19.92
CA GLN A 240 7.43 7.16 -20.07
C GLN A 240 8.06 7.02 -21.46
N GLN A 241 7.68 7.89 -22.40
CA GLN A 241 8.23 7.84 -23.76
C GLN A 241 9.70 8.33 -23.76
N PRO A 242 10.61 7.64 -24.47
CA PRO A 242 12.02 8.04 -24.57
C PRO A 242 12.23 9.46 -25.09
N ASP A 243 11.32 9.90 -25.97
CA ASP A 243 11.33 11.23 -26.60
C ASP A 243 10.59 12.30 -25.80
N PHE A 244 10.24 12.02 -24.52
CA PHE A 244 9.63 13.03 -23.67
C PHE A 244 10.62 14.18 -23.47
N ALA A 245 10.43 15.24 -24.25
CA ALA A 245 11.37 16.33 -24.39
C ALA A 245 11.59 17.08 -23.05
N ALA A 246 12.76 17.70 -22.89
CA ALA A 246 13.08 18.56 -21.74
C ALA A 246 12.03 19.68 -21.54
N SER A 247 11.48 20.23 -22.66
CA SER A 247 10.48 21.30 -22.60
C SER A 247 9.19 20.98 -21.80
N PRO A 248 8.53 19.80 -21.94
CA PRO A 248 7.41 19.43 -21.08
C PRO A 248 7.78 19.27 -19.59
N PHE A 249 8.97 18.76 -19.31
CA PHE A 249 9.45 18.63 -17.93
C PHE A 249 9.69 20.01 -17.28
N GLU A 250 10.33 20.93 -18.00
CA GLU A 250 10.53 22.32 -17.52
C GLU A 250 9.21 23.06 -17.35
N LYS A 251 8.25 22.90 -18.27
CA LYS A 251 6.90 23.47 -18.12
C LYS A 251 6.20 22.95 -16.86
N TRP A 252 6.33 21.65 -16.61
CA TRP A 252 5.78 21.04 -15.40
C TRP A 252 6.46 21.58 -14.13
N ARG A 253 7.78 21.74 -14.13
CA ARG A 253 8.50 22.38 -13.00
C ARG A 253 8.02 23.80 -12.76
N GLY A 254 7.85 24.60 -13.80
CA GLY A 254 7.31 25.96 -13.70
C GLY A 254 5.87 25.98 -13.18
N ALA A 255 5.03 25.04 -13.62
CA ALA A 255 3.69 24.89 -13.08
C ALA A 255 3.69 24.46 -11.60
N LEU A 256 4.62 23.60 -11.19
CA LEU A 256 4.79 23.15 -9.82
C LEU A 256 5.28 24.29 -8.90
N HIS A 257 6.20 25.11 -9.38
CA HIS A 257 6.60 26.35 -8.70
C HIS A 257 5.40 27.25 -8.40
N THR A 258 4.56 27.51 -9.39
CA THR A 258 3.33 28.31 -9.21
C THR A 258 2.34 27.64 -8.27
N PHE A 259 2.26 26.29 -8.32
CA PHE A 259 1.35 25.47 -7.52
C PHE A 259 1.77 25.38 -6.06
N TRP A 260 3.09 25.23 -5.81
CA TRP A 260 3.65 25.05 -4.46
C TRP A 260 5.12 25.50 -4.40
N PRO A 261 5.38 26.82 -4.28
CA PRO A 261 6.75 27.36 -4.36
C PRO A 261 7.75 26.73 -3.39
N GLN A 262 7.29 26.31 -2.20
CA GLN A 262 8.15 25.68 -1.20
C GLN A 262 8.75 24.33 -1.62
N LEU A 263 8.25 23.72 -2.70
CA LEU A 263 8.82 22.47 -3.23
C LEU A 263 10.14 22.68 -3.98
N ASP A 264 10.47 23.89 -4.41
CA ASP A 264 11.61 24.13 -5.29
C ASP A 264 12.92 23.57 -4.74
N GLU A 265 13.19 23.81 -3.44
CA GLU A 265 14.41 23.32 -2.79
C GLU A 265 14.45 21.78 -2.76
N VAL A 266 13.35 21.14 -2.35
CA VAL A 266 13.26 19.68 -2.27
C VAL A 266 13.36 19.04 -3.65
N LEU A 267 12.84 19.70 -4.71
CA LEU A 267 12.86 19.21 -6.07
C LEU A 267 14.15 19.52 -6.84
N THR A 268 15.09 20.23 -6.23
CA THR A 268 16.39 20.57 -6.86
C THR A 268 17.12 19.35 -7.45
N PRO A 269 17.17 18.17 -6.77
CA PRO A 269 17.82 16.98 -7.32
C PRO A 269 17.09 16.37 -8.53
N LEU A 270 15.84 16.78 -8.78
CA LEU A 270 15.03 16.26 -9.87
C LEU A 270 15.28 17.09 -11.14
N THR A 271 16.18 16.61 -11.98
CA THR A 271 16.63 17.34 -13.19
C THR A 271 16.03 16.83 -14.50
N GLN A 272 15.41 15.63 -14.47
CA GLN A 272 14.83 15.00 -15.65
C GLN A 272 13.63 14.11 -15.30
N ALA A 273 12.71 13.95 -16.26
CA ALA A 273 11.46 13.22 -16.08
C ALA A 273 11.65 11.74 -15.71
N GLN A 274 12.72 11.12 -16.17
CA GLN A 274 13.05 9.70 -15.95
C GLN A 274 13.37 9.36 -14.47
N GLN A 275 13.65 10.39 -13.66
CA GLN A 275 13.81 10.22 -12.20
C GLN A 275 12.46 10.08 -11.48
N LEU A 276 11.35 10.34 -12.16
CA LEU A 276 10.01 10.12 -11.65
C LEU A 276 9.54 8.69 -11.98
N THR A 277 9.15 7.96 -10.96
CA THR A 277 8.62 6.60 -11.10
C THR A 277 7.10 6.66 -11.24
N PRO A 278 6.51 6.11 -12.31
CA PRO A 278 5.08 6.07 -12.49
C PRO A 278 4.43 5.03 -11.57
N ALA A 279 3.25 5.36 -11.06
CA ALA A 279 2.39 4.44 -10.33
C ALA A 279 0.97 4.51 -10.87
N THR A 280 0.45 3.37 -11.25
CA THR A 280 -0.96 3.18 -11.61
C THR A 280 -1.64 2.33 -10.55
N TYR A 281 -2.92 2.54 -10.36
CA TYR A 281 -3.69 1.89 -9.32
C TYR A 281 -4.83 1.08 -9.93
N ARG A 282 -5.20 0.00 -9.26
CA ARG A 282 -6.36 -0.82 -9.65
C ARG A 282 -7.39 -0.80 -8.54
N ASP A 283 -8.64 -0.98 -8.94
CA ASP A 283 -9.75 -1.22 -8.04
C ASP A 283 -10.20 -2.67 -8.23
N VAL A 284 -10.00 -3.49 -7.19
CA VAL A 284 -10.26 -4.92 -7.22
C VAL A 284 -11.30 -5.29 -6.16
N ILE A 285 -12.40 -5.91 -6.56
CA ILE A 285 -13.39 -6.49 -5.65
C ILE A 285 -13.54 -7.96 -5.93
N MET A 286 -13.38 -8.74 -4.89
CA MET A 286 -13.65 -10.17 -4.92
C MET A 286 -14.89 -10.52 -4.09
N SER A 287 -15.64 -11.55 -4.50
CA SER A 287 -16.78 -12.09 -3.76
C SER A 287 -16.36 -12.86 -2.52
N LYS A 288 -15.21 -13.52 -2.59
CA LYS A 288 -14.52 -14.23 -1.51
C LYS A 288 -13.01 -14.11 -1.71
N TRP A 289 -12.25 -14.24 -0.64
CA TRP A 289 -10.78 -14.12 -0.64
C TRP A 289 -10.07 -15.45 -0.43
N GLY A 290 -10.82 -16.51 -0.17
CA GLY A 290 -10.30 -17.84 -0.06
C GLY A 290 -11.40 -18.90 -0.06
N ASP A 291 -11.03 -20.08 -0.52
CA ASP A 291 -11.87 -21.25 -0.55
C ASP A 291 -10.98 -22.48 -0.66
N ASN A 292 -11.30 -23.53 0.08
CA ASN A 292 -10.47 -24.71 0.11
C ASN A 292 -9.01 -24.35 0.42
N ARG A 293 -8.08 -24.81 -0.41
CA ARG A 293 -6.63 -24.67 -0.29
C ARG A 293 -6.05 -23.49 -1.06
N LEU A 294 -6.89 -22.56 -1.51
CA LEU A 294 -6.48 -21.37 -2.27
C LEU A 294 -6.97 -20.10 -1.59
N GLY A 295 -6.05 -19.15 -1.44
CA GLY A 295 -6.36 -17.82 -0.94
C GLY A 295 -5.75 -16.70 -1.76
N VAL A 296 -6.36 -15.52 -1.69
CA VAL A 296 -5.87 -14.28 -2.29
C VAL A 296 -5.87 -13.21 -1.21
N ILE A 297 -4.75 -12.51 -1.01
CA ILE A 297 -4.58 -11.53 0.07
C ILE A 297 -3.90 -10.24 -0.43
N GLY A 298 -3.98 -9.19 0.38
CA GLY A 298 -3.40 -7.90 0.07
C GLY A 298 -3.98 -7.26 -1.20
N ASP A 299 -3.18 -6.49 -1.93
CA ASP A 299 -3.61 -5.82 -3.15
C ASP A 299 -4.05 -6.79 -4.26
N ALA A 300 -3.61 -8.04 -4.23
CA ALA A 300 -4.13 -9.06 -5.14
C ALA A 300 -5.63 -9.33 -4.91
N ALA A 301 -6.11 -9.18 -3.69
CA ALA A 301 -7.49 -9.45 -3.28
C ALA A 301 -8.39 -8.21 -3.31
N HIS A 302 -7.87 -7.06 -2.91
CA HIS A 302 -8.70 -5.88 -2.63
C HIS A 302 -7.97 -4.54 -2.86
N ALA A 303 -7.16 -4.45 -3.91
CA ALA A 303 -6.54 -3.19 -4.31
C ALA A 303 -7.58 -2.08 -4.40
N MET A 304 -7.20 -0.88 -4.02
CA MET A 304 -8.03 0.33 -4.03
C MET A 304 -7.18 1.56 -4.32
N SER A 305 -7.81 2.71 -4.58
CA SER A 305 -7.07 3.95 -4.78
C SER A 305 -6.29 4.34 -3.51
N PRO A 306 -5.15 5.02 -3.64
CA PRO A 306 -4.27 5.34 -2.50
C PRO A 306 -4.78 6.49 -1.62
N GLN A 307 -5.97 7.04 -1.86
CA GLN A 307 -6.48 8.24 -1.18
C GLN A 307 -6.49 8.14 0.36
N LEU A 308 -6.67 6.95 0.89
CA LEU A 308 -6.69 6.71 2.33
C LEU A 308 -5.36 6.13 2.87
N GLY A 309 -4.36 5.89 2.01
CA GLY A 309 -3.05 5.36 2.40
C GLY A 309 -3.11 3.98 3.09
N GLN A 310 -4.06 3.11 2.70
CA GLN A 310 -4.33 1.87 3.44
C GLN A 310 -3.70 0.60 2.86
N GLY A 311 -3.14 0.60 1.65
CA GLY A 311 -2.70 -0.64 0.98
C GLY A 311 -1.77 -1.51 1.81
N ALA A 312 -0.63 -0.97 2.27
CA ALA A 312 0.32 -1.71 3.11
C ALA A 312 -0.27 -2.11 4.48
N ASN A 313 -1.12 -1.25 5.07
CA ASN A 313 -1.78 -1.55 6.34
C ASN A 313 -2.75 -2.73 6.21
N MET A 314 -3.55 -2.75 5.15
CA MET A 314 -4.46 -3.85 4.85
C MET A 314 -3.70 -5.15 4.59
N ALA A 315 -2.56 -5.09 3.91
CA ALA A 315 -1.69 -6.24 3.68
C ALA A 315 -1.15 -6.85 4.98
N LEU A 316 -0.70 -6.03 5.92
CA LEU A 316 -0.26 -6.48 7.25
C LEU A 316 -1.40 -7.08 8.06
N LEU A 317 -2.56 -6.43 8.04
CA LEU A 317 -3.76 -6.92 8.73
C LEU A 317 -4.27 -8.23 8.14
N ASP A 318 -4.14 -8.43 6.84
CA ASP A 318 -4.49 -9.71 6.18
C ASP A 318 -3.56 -10.84 6.64
N ALA A 319 -2.25 -10.56 6.66
CA ALA A 319 -1.26 -11.52 7.11
C ALA A 319 -1.54 -11.97 8.56
N TRP A 320 -1.81 -10.99 9.44
CA TRP A 320 -2.14 -11.28 10.82
C TRP A 320 -3.45 -12.07 10.96
N ALA A 321 -4.52 -11.63 10.30
CA ALA A 321 -5.83 -12.27 10.38
C ALA A 321 -5.82 -13.70 9.85
N LEU A 322 -5.05 -13.96 8.78
CA LEU A 322 -4.89 -15.31 8.24
C LEU A 322 -4.12 -16.21 9.20
N SER A 323 -3.02 -15.70 9.75
CA SER A 323 -2.21 -16.40 10.76
C SER A 323 -3.05 -16.75 12.01
N ASP A 324 -3.82 -15.79 12.52
CA ASP A 324 -4.73 -15.96 13.65
C ASP A 324 -5.84 -17.00 13.33
N ALA A 325 -6.45 -16.89 12.15
CA ALA A 325 -7.47 -17.83 11.69
C ALA A 325 -6.93 -19.27 11.58
N MET A 326 -5.69 -19.43 11.11
CA MET A 326 -5.06 -20.76 11.02
C MET A 326 -4.77 -21.38 12.39
N GLN A 327 -4.39 -20.59 13.39
CA GLN A 327 -4.22 -21.07 14.77
C GLN A 327 -5.53 -21.55 15.38
N GLN A 328 -6.64 -20.88 15.09
CA GLN A 328 -7.96 -21.13 15.67
C GLN A 328 -8.80 -22.15 14.88
N SER A 329 -8.26 -22.76 13.83
CA SER A 329 -9.02 -23.63 12.92
C SER A 329 -8.35 -24.98 12.72
N ASP A 330 -9.18 -26.01 12.47
CA ASP A 330 -8.71 -27.36 12.16
C ASP A 330 -8.63 -27.64 10.65
N ASN A 331 -9.32 -26.85 9.84
CA ASN A 331 -9.39 -27.04 8.39
C ASN A 331 -9.55 -25.69 7.64
N TRP A 332 -9.27 -25.71 6.34
CA TRP A 332 -9.29 -24.52 5.49
C TRP A 332 -10.66 -23.83 5.40
N HIS A 333 -11.76 -24.59 5.50
CA HIS A 333 -13.10 -23.99 5.51
C HIS A 333 -13.31 -23.09 6.74
N GLN A 334 -12.85 -23.52 7.91
CA GLN A 334 -12.89 -22.71 9.15
C GLN A 334 -11.94 -21.52 9.05
N VAL A 335 -10.73 -21.70 8.50
CA VAL A 335 -9.76 -20.62 8.27
C VAL A 335 -10.41 -19.48 7.46
N TRP A 336 -11.00 -19.80 6.32
CA TRP A 336 -11.60 -18.77 5.47
C TRP A 336 -12.84 -18.16 6.09
N ARG A 337 -13.62 -18.90 6.87
CA ARG A 337 -14.75 -18.35 7.63
C ARG A 337 -14.27 -17.30 8.63
N HIS A 338 -13.28 -17.61 9.46
CA HIS A 338 -12.71 -16.69 10.45
C HIS A 338 -12.07 -15.48 9.78
N TYR A 339 -11.28 -15.69 8.74
CA TYR A 339 -10.67 -14.61 7.96
C TYR A 339 -11.73 -13.66 7.38
N HIS A 340 -12.77 -14.17 6.74
CA HIS A 340 -13.84 -13.36 6.17
C HIS A 340 -14.62 -12.58 7.23
N GLN A 341 -14.87 -13.16 8.39
CA GLN A 341 -15.53 -12.48 9.52
C GLN A 341 -14.69 -11.34 10.05
N GLN A 342 -13.41 -11.54 10.22
CA GLN A 342 -12.48 -10.57 10.77
C GLN A 342 -12.16 -9.44 9.79
N ARG A 343 -11.85 -9.78 8.53
CA ARG A 343 -11.40 -8.80 7.53
C ARG A 343 -12.52 -8.16 6.70
N GLY A 344 -13.60 -8.90 6.49
CA GLY A 344 -14.66 -8.50 5.55
C GLY A 344 -15.27 -7.13 5.82
N PRO A 345 -15.68 -6.80 7.04
CA PRO A 345 -16.25 -5.48 7.34
C PRO A 345 -15.29 -4.33 7.03
N GLN A 346 -14.02 -4.48 7.42
CA GLN A 346 -12.99 -3.46 7.22
C GLN A 346 -12.64 -3.27 5.74
N ILE A 347 -12.36 -4.34 5.00
CA ILE A 347 -12.05 -4.27 3.57
C ILE A 347 -13.19 -3.58 2.81
N ARG A 348 -14.44 -4.01 3.02
CA ARG A 348 -15.62 -3.40 2.37
C ARG A 348 -15.80 -1.93 2.72
N PHE A 349 -15.53 -1.54 3.97
CA PHE A 349 -15.58 -0.14 4.39
C PHE A 349 -14.56 0.69 3.60
N TYR A 350 -13.27 0.30 3.60
CA TYR A 350 -12.22 1.06 2.94
C TYR A 350 -12.34 1.10 1.42
N GLN A 351 -12.80 0.02 0.79
CA GLN A 351 -13.11 0.00 -0.64
C GLN A 351 -14.21 1.00 -1.00
N ARG A 352 -15.30 1.07 -0.21
CA ARG A 352 -16.39 2.03 -0.43
C ARG A 352 -15.92 3.47 -0.20
N MET A 353 -15.23 3.71 0.91
CA MET A 353 -14.72 5.05 1.25
C MET A 353 -13.72 5.54 0.21
N SER A 354 -12.79 4.69 -0.24
CA SER A 354 -11.85 5.01 -1.30
C SER A 354 -12.56 5.43 -2.59
N ARG A 355 -13.58 4.69 -3.02
CA ARG A 355 -14.38 5.04 -4.21
C ARG A 355 -15.14 6.35 -4.07
N TRP A 356 -15.71 6.63 -2.90
CA TRP A 356 -16.45 7.86 -2.66
C TRP A 356 -15.53 9.08 -2.57
N LEU A 357 -14.34 8.92 -1.98
CA LEU A 357 -13.40 10.02 -1.80
C LEU A 357 -12.58 10.31 -3.06
N THR A 358 -12.26 9.30 -3.85
CA THR A 358 -11.39 9.49 -5.03
C THR A 358 -11.87 10.61 -5.97
N PRO A 359 -13.14 10.73 -6.37
CA PRO A 359 -13.61 11.82 -7.24
C PRO A 359 -13.43 13.21 -6.63
N ALA A 360 -13.43 13.34 -5.30
CA ALA A 360 -13.22 14.60 -4.62
C ALA A 360 -11.76 15.10 -4.73
N PHE A 361 -10.81 14.21 -5.00
CA PHE A 361 -9.38 14.52 -5.09
C PHE A 361 -8.77 14.27 -6.48
N GLN A 362 -9.39 13.38 -7.26
CA GLN A 362 -8.90 12.94 -8.57
C GLN A 362 -10.07 12.90 -9.57
N SER A 363 -10.43 14.07 -10.09
CA SER A 363 -11.43 14.21 -11.14
C SER A 363 -11.29 15.57 -11.85
N HIS A 364 -11.96 15.71 -12.98
CA HIS A 364 -12.10 17.00 -13.69
C HIS A 364 -13.33 17.80 -13.23
N SER A 365 -14.11 17.30 -12.27
CA SER A 365 -15.35 17.93 -11.80
C SER A 365 -15.07 19.15 -10.90
N ARG A 366 -15.40 20.34 -11.39
CA ARG A 366 -15.34 21.58 -10.61
C ARG A 366 -16.34 21.58 -9.45
N ALA A 367 -17.56 21.06 -9.67
CA ALA A 367 -18.60 21.02 -8.65
C ALA A 367 -18.20 20.15 -7.46
N VAL A 368 -17.63 18.96 -7.71
CA VAL A 368 -17.15 18.06 -6.66
C VAL A 368 -15.99 18.68 -5.87
N ALA A 369 -15.03 19.32 -6.57
CA ALA A 369 -13.94 20.04 -5.92
C ALA A 369 -14.43 21.18 -5.01
N THR A 370 -15.37 22.01 -5.51
CA THR A 370 -15.93 23.11 -4.73
C THR A 370 -16.71 22.58 -3.52
N GLY A 371 -17.53 21.54 -3.72
CA GLY A 371 -18.27 20.89 -2.62
C GLY A 371 -17.31 20.37 -1.53
N ARG A 372 -16.20 19.70 -1.92
CA ARG A 372 -15.16 19.26 -0.99
C ARG A 372 -14.58 20.45 -0.21
N ASP A 373 -14.17 21.51 -0.92
CA ASP A 373 -13.49 22.68 -0.34
C ASP A 373 -14.36 23.44 0.66
N ILE A 374 -15.69 23.33 0.54
CA ILE A 374 -16.65 23.90 1.49
C ILE A 374 -16.93 22.92 2.64
N LEU A 375 -17.26 21.66 2.31
CA LEU A 375 -17.79 20.70 3.28
C LEU A 375 -16.71 20.17 4.24
N PHE A 376 -15.49 19.85 3.75
CA PHE A 376 -14.47 19.22 4.58
C PHE A 376 -13.98 20.10 5.71
N PRO A 377 -13.71 21.41 5.50
CA PRO A 377 -13.37 22.31 6.60
C PRO A 377 -14.48 22.39 7.65
N LEU A 378 -15.75 22.51 7.22
CA LEU A 378 -16.89 22.58 8.14
C LEU A 378 -17.00 21.31 9.00
N LEU A 379 -16.88 20.13 8.39
CA LEU A 379 -16.93 18.86 9.10
C LEU A 379 -15.76 18.70 10.08
N SER A 380 -14.57 19.22 9.73
CA SER A 380 -13.38 19.15 10.58
C SER A 380 -13.47 19.96 11.87
N HIS A 381 -14.42 20.86 12.01
CA HIS A 381 -14.66 21.61 13.26
C HIS A 381 -15.47 20.80 14.29
N LEU A 382 -16.21 19.77 13.87
CA LEU A 382 -17.03 18.94 14.76
C LEU A 382 -16.14 17.92 15.50
N PRO A 383 -16.10 17.90 16.86
CA PRO A 383 -15.23 16.98 17.61
C PRO A 383 -15.48 15.51 17.28
N TRP A 384 -16.75 15.11 17.15
CA TRP A 384 -17.11 13.76 16.76
C TRP A 384 -16.55 13.40 15.36
N MET A 385 -16.65 14.31 14.39
CA MET A 385 -16.14 14.10 13.05
C MET A 385 -14.61 14.00 13.02
N ARG A 386 -13.90 14.80 13.81
CA ARG A 386 -12.43 14.67 13.98
C ARG A 386 -12.05 13.27 14.44
N LEU A 387 -12.78 12.72 15.42
CA LEU A 387 -12.54 11.36 15.89
C LEU A 387 -12.82 10.33 14.77
N GLN A 388 -13.91 10.50 14.00
CA GLN A 388 -14.21 9.61 12.88
C GLN A 388 -13.16 9.68 11.78
N MET A 389 -12.68 10.87 11.45
CA MET A 389 -11.57 11.07 10.51
C MET A 389 -10.29 10.42 11.02
N ALA A 390 -9.92 10.64 12.28
CA ALA A 390 -8.76 10.00 12.92
C ALA A 390 -8.85 8.47 12.85
N LYS A 391 -10.00 7.87 13.20
CA LYS A 391 -10.23 6.43 13.08
C LYS A 391 -10.12 5.94 11.63
N THR A 392 -10.61 6.72 10.67
CA THR A 392 -10.56 6.37 9.25
C THR A 392 -9.13 6.34 8.73
N ILE A 393 -8.34 7.39 8.95
CA ILE A 393 -6.94 7.41 8.52
C ILE A 393 -6.10 6.37 9.28
N ALA A 394 -6.40 6.13 10.56
CA ALA A 394 -5.68 5.15 11.38
C ALA A 394 -5.91 3.68 10.96
N GLY A 395 -6.85 3.41 10.07
CA GLY A 395 -7.13 2.04 9.63
C GLY A 395 -8.06 1.25 10.58
N LEU A 396 -8.76 1.92 11.50
CA LEU A 396 -9.51 1.27 12.59
C LEU A 396 -11.00 1.06 12.29
N LYS A 397 -11.51 1.58 11.17
CA LYS A 397 -12.94 1.52 10.85
C LYS A 397 -13.35 0.19 10.23
N THR A 398 -14.46 -0.34 10.71
CA THR A 398 -15.13 -1.52 10.15
C THR A 398 -16.52 -1.21 9.58
N GLY A 399 -16.98 0.04 9.74
CA GLY A 399 -18.26 0.55 9.28
C GLY A 399 -18.35 2.06 9.48
N LEU A 400 -19.44 2.70 9.00
CA LEU A 400 -19.60 4.16 9.07
C LEU A 400 -19.60 4.68 10.53
N LEU A 401 -20.24 3.97 11.44
CA LEU A 401 -20.34 4.35 12.85
C LEU A 401 -19.43 3.55 13.79
N ARG A 402 -18.80 2.49 13.28
CA ARG A 402 -17.94 1.57 14.05
C ARG A 402 -16.48 1.75 13.69
#